data_3585aadb391804754eb765089fcc6511
#
_entry.id   3585aadb391804754eb765089fcc6511
#
_cell.length_a   1.000
_cell.length_b   1.000
_cell.length_c   1.000
_cell.angle_alpha   90.00
_cell.angle_beta   90.00
_cell.angle_gamma   90.00
#
_symmetry.space_group_name_H-M   'P 1'
#
loop_
_entity.id
_entity.type
_entity.pdbx_description
1 polymer ?
#
loop_
_entity_poly.entity_id
_entity_poly.type
_entity_poly.pdbx_seq_one_letter_code
_entity_poly.pdbx_strand_id
1 'polypeptide(L)'
;MRTDRRGAFSSRLIVAGLVVLAGAALVAVASATGRAAGPATVDLQDFRFEPNRLDVRVGQSLTITLNNSGTEAHDLNFPSLHMPGLGGVEAILQPGETRQVTLGFDQPGEHTFICTLPGHAAAGMTGAVFVRP
;
A
#
# COMPACT_ATOMS: atom_id res chain seq x y z
N MET A 1 25.07 -1.06 -94.75
CA MET A 1 23.74 -0.69 -95.25
C MET A 1 22.68 -1.20 -94.26
N ARG A 2 21.80 -0.24 -93.76
CA ARG A 2 20.59 -0.45 -92.90
C ARG A 2 20.81 -0.92 -91.52
N THR A 3 20.87 -0.04 -90.57
CA THR A 3 19.89 0.47 -89.63
C THR A 3 18.73 -0.47 -89.28
N ASP A 4 18.64 -0.90 -88.12
CA ASP A 4 17.31 -0.90 -87.47
C ASP A 4 17.42 -0.70 -85.96
N ARG A 5 16.71 0.33 -85.51
CA ARG A 5 16.53 0.70 -84.13
C ARG A 5 15.26 -0.02 -83.58
N ARG A 6 15.32 -0.75 -82.51
CA ARG A 6 14.14 -1.06 -81.72
C ARG A 6 14.53 -1.00 -80.24
N GLY A 7 14.18 -0.08 -79.59
CA GLY A 7 13.12 0.31 -78.75
C GLY A 7 13.10 -0.53 -77.46
N ALA A 8 13.93 -0.12 -76.47
CA ALA A 8 13.86 -0.73 -75.14
C ALA A 8 12.66 -0.09 -74.40
N PHE A 9 11.62 -0.89 -74.21
CA PHE A 9 10.53 -0.58 -73.28
C PHE A 9 10.99 -0.87 -71.86
N SER A 10 11.30 0.16 -71.11
CA SER A 10 11.54 0.06 -69.66
C SER A 10 10.21 -0.10 -68.94
N SER A 11 9.86 -1.29 -68.58
CA SER A 11 8.78 -1.55 -67.61
C SER A 11 9.26 -1.17 -66.23
N ARG A 12 8.86 -0.01 -65.76
CA ARG A 12 9.00 0.39 -64.36
C ARG A 12 7.92 -0.35 -63.55
N LEU A 13 8.27 -1.41 -62.90
CA LEU A 13 7.47 -2.05 -61.84
C LEU A 13 7.49 -1.12 -60.64
N ILE A 14 6.36 -0.46 -60.44
CA ILE A 14 6.09 0.26 -59.18
C ILE A 14 5.68 -0.81 -58.17
N VAL A 15 6.61 -1.20 -57.32
CA VAL A 15 6.30 -2.01 -56.13
C VAL A 15 5.72 -1.05 -55.11
N ALA A 16 4.39 -1.02 -54.99
CA ALA A 16 3.72 -0.34 -53.92
C ALA A 16 3.99 -1.12 -52.62
N GLY A 17 4.96 -0.62 -51.87
CA GLY A 17 5.23 -1.15 -50.51
C GLY A 17 4.08 -0.81 -49.58
N LEU A 18 3.34 -1.81 -49.20
CA LEU A 18 2.33 -1.73 -48.14
C LEU A 18 3.05 -1.59 -46.81
N VAL A 19 3.18 -0.38 -46.30
CA VAL A 19 3.66 -0.15 -44.94
C VAL A 19 2.53 -0.49 -43.97
N VAL A 20 2.58 -1.69 -43.43
CA VAL A 20 1.73 -2.08 -42.29
C VAL A 20 2.30 -1.41 -41.06
N LEU A 21 1.72 -0.27 -40.66
CA LEU A 21 1.95 0.31 -39.35
C LEU A 21 1.29 -0.57 -38.27
N ALA A 22 2.06 -1.50 -37.73
CA ALA A 22 1.69 -2.21 -36.53
C ALA A 22 1.73 -1.22 -35.36
N GLY A 23 0.58 -0.62 -35.05
CA GLY A 23 0.40 0.18 -33.87
C GLY A 23 0.53 -0.71 -32.63
N ALA A 24 1.70 -0.73 -32.01
CA ALA A 24 1.87 -1.27 -30.69
C ALA A 24 1.12 -0.39 -29.69
N ALA A 25 -0.10 -0.78 -29.30
CA ALA A 25 -0.78 -0.18 -28.18
C ALA A 25 0.03 -0.50 -26.92
N LEU A 26 0.80 0.46 -26.44
CA LEU A 26 1.41 0.40 -25.12
C LEU A 26 0.25 0.46 -24.12
N VAL A 27 -0.14 -0.68 -23.59
CA VAL A 27 -0.97 -0.74 -22.39
C VAL A 27 -0.08 -0.31 -21.24
N ALA A 28 -0.17 0.96 -20.86
CA ALA A 28 0.44 1.44 -19.63
C ALA A 28 -0.29 0.77 -18.46
N VAL A 29 0.29 -0.29 -17.93
CA VAL A 29 -0.11 -0.83 -16.63
C VAL A 29 0.29 0.24 -15.61
N ALA A 30 -0.67 1.06 -15.22
CA ALA A 30 -0.50 1.96 -14.09
C ALA A 30 -0.35 1.07 -12.85
N SER A 31 0.89 0.79 -12.47
CA SER A 31 1.18 0.25 -11.16
C SER A 31 0.73 1.33 -10.17
N ALA A 32 -0.39 1.09 -9.50
CA ALA A 32 -0.81 1.88 -8.35
C ALA A 32 0.23 1.63 -7.24
N THR A 33 1.34 2.34 -7.31
CA THR A 33 2.26 2.46 -6.18
C THR A 33 1.50 3.25 -5.12
N GLY A 34 0.85 2.52 -4.22
CA GLY A 34 0.22 3.11 -3.05
C GLY A 34 1.28 3.99 -2.37
N ARG A 35 1.03 5.29 -2.35
CA ARG A 35 1.91 6.23 -1.67
C ARG A 35 1.91 5.86 -0.19
N ALA A 36 3.07 5.48 0.35
CA ALA A 36 3.19 5.22 1.77
C ALA A 36 2.73 6.45 2.57
N ALA A 37 1.88 6.26 3.55
CA ALA A 37 1.68 7.25 4.58
C ALA A 37 3.00 7.42 5.34
N GLY A 38 3.33 8.64 5.77
CA GLY A 38 4.56 8.86 6.54
C GLY A 38 4.58 7.97 7.79
N PRO A 39 5.78 7.67 8.32
CA PRO A 39 5.89 6.88 9.54
C PRO A 39 5.20 7.61 10.70
N ALA A 40 4.45 6.87 11.49
CA ALA A 40 3.78 7.37 12.69
C ALA A 40 4.31 6.60 13.90
N THR A 41 4.36 7.26 15.06
CA THR A 41 4.62 6.60 16.34
C THR A 41 3.34 6.60 17.14
N VAL A 42 3.05 5.46 17.78
CA VAL A 42 1.96 5.33 18.74
C VAL A 42 2.58 4.90 20.07
N ASP A 43 2.50 5.76 21.04
CA ASP A 43 2.89 5.44 22.41
C ASP A 43 1.78 4.67 23.10
N LEU A 44 2.13 3.51 23.64
CA LEU A 44 1.30 2.68 24.49
C LEU A 44 1.59 3.08 25.92
N GLN A 45 0.72 3.91 26.47
CA GLN A 45 0.79 4.36 27.88
C GLN A 45 -0.22 3.56 28.70
N ASP A 46 -0.10 3.62 30.01
CA ASP A 46 -1.04 2.88 30.86
C ASP A 46 -2.47 3.34 30.57
N PHE A 47 -3.27 2.40 30.05
CA PHE A 47 -4.68 2.51 29.67
C PHE A 47 -5.01 3.48 28.54
N ARG A 48 -4.03 3.88 27.70
CA ARG A 48 -4.29 4.73 26.53
C ARG A 48 -3.26 4.58 25.43
N PHE A 49 -3.67 4.90 24.20
CA PHE A 49 -2.80 5.12 23.04
C PHE A 49 -2.61 6.59 22.76
N GLU A 50 -1.41 7.02 22.38
CA GLU A 50 -1.13 8.41 22.00
C GLU A 50 -0.28 8.45 20.71
N PRO A 51 -0.81 8.95 19.58
CA PRO A 51 -2.21 9.32 19.39
C PRO A 51 -3.13 8.09 19.37
N ASN A 52 -4.39 8.29 19.74
CA ASN A 52 -5.42 7.27 19.62
C ASN A 52 -6.21 7.35 18.31
N ARG A 53 -5.84 8.27 17.42
CA ARG A 53 -6.40 8.47 16.09
C ARG A 53 -5.31 8.53 15.04
N LEU A 54 -5.47 7.72 14.00
CA LEU A 54 -4.61 7.74 12.80
C LEU A 54 -5.48 7.93 11.56
N ASP A 55 -4.97 8.66 10.57
CA ASP A 55 -5.63 8.88 9.29
C ASP A 55 -4.78 8.34 8.15
N VAL A 56 -5.38 7.57 7.22
CA VAL A 56 -4.73 6.96 6.07
C VAL A 56 -5.70 6.90 4.89
N ARG A 57 -5.21 6.70 3.68
CA ARG A 57 -6.07 6.45 2.50
C ARG A 57 -6.10 4.97 2.16
N VAL A 58 -7.20 4.53 1.54
CA VAL A 58 -7.32 3.18 0.96
C VAL A 58 -6.11 2.89 0.06
N GLY A 59 -5.53 1.70 0.23
CA GLY A 59 -4.37 1.25 -0.53
C GLY A 59 -3.04 1.87 -0.13
N GLN A 60 -3.01 2.79 0.84
CA GLN A 60 -1.75 3.28 1.41
C GLN A 60 -1.26 2.34 2.50
N SER A 61 0.05 2.06 2.47
CA SER A 61 0.72 1.40 3.59
C SER A 61 1.02 2.43 4.69
N LEU A 62 0.64 2.11 5.91
CA LEU A 62 0.93 2.90 7.11
C LEU A 62 1.95 2.14 7.95
N THR A 63 3.16 2.67 8.05
CA THR A 63 4.18 2.12 8.97
C THR A 63 4.08 2.83 10.30
N ILE A 64 3.82 2.08 11.37
CA ILE A 64 3.75 2.60 12.73
C ILE A 64 4.85 1.99 13.59
N THR A 65 5.44 2.81 14.44
CA THR A 65 6.29 2.39 15.54
C THR A 65 5.45 2.38 16.81
N LEU A 66 5.22 1.21 17.37
CA LEU A 66 4.61 1.02 18.68
C LEU A 66 5.71 1.17 19.72
N ASN A 67 5.51 2.04 20.69
CA ASN A 67 6.46 2.28 21.78
C ASN A 67 5.73 2.13 23.12
N ASN A 68 6.07 1.10 23.90
CA ASN A 68 5.50 0.97 25.22
C ASN A 68 6.22 1.89 26.20
N SER A 69 5.64 3.07 26.42
CA SER A 69 6.11 4.07 27.39
C SER A 69 5.37 3.98 28.74
N GLY A 70 4.52 2.97 28.91
CA GLY A 70 3.82 2.69 30.15
C GLY A 70 4.66 1.88 31.15
N THR A 71 4.04 1.54 32.27
CA THR A 71 4.64 0.70 33.32
C THR A 71 4.16 -0.75 33.26
N GLU A 72 3.11 -1.01 32.48
CA GLU A 72 2.55 -2.34 32.26
C GLU A 72 2.83 -2.84 30.84
N ALA A 73 2.60 -4.13 30.59
CA ALA A 73 2.65 -4.69 29.26
C ALA A 73 1.41 -4.25 28.45
N HIS A 74 1.61 -3.97 27.17
CA HIS A 74 0.55 -3.53 26.26
C HIS A 74 0.66 -4.21 24.91
N ASP A 75 -0.44 -4.24 24.16
CA ASP A 75 -0.49 -4.57 22.76
C ASP A 75 -1.38 -3.59 22.00
N LEU A 76 -1.35 -3.67 20.67
CA LEU A 76 -2.31 -3.04 19.82
C LEU A 76 -2.88 -4.10 18.88
N ASN A 77 -4.18 -4.26 18.87
CA ASN A 77 -4.85 -5.22 18.01
C ASN A 77 -6.14 -4.67 17.40
N PHE A 78 -6.48 -5.13 16.21
CA PHE A 78 -7.73 -4.81 15.53
C PHE A 78 -8.69 -5.99 15.67
N PRO A 79 -9.75 -5.92 16.51
CA PRO A 79 -10.64 -7.05 16.75
C PRO A 79 -11.37 -7.54 15.49
N SER A 80 -11.60 -6.63 14.53
CA SER A 80 -12.33 -6.93 13.30
C SER A 80 -11.43 -7.22 12.09
N LEU A 81 -10.10 -7.14 12.25
CA LEU A 81 -9.15 -7.31 11.15
C LEU A 81 -7.98 -8.18 11.60
N HIS A 82 -7.57 -9.09 10.73
CA HIS A 82 -6.31 -9.80 10.93
C HIS A 82 -5.16 -8.97 10.33
N MET A 83 -4.32 -8.41 11.20
CA MET A 83 -3.16 -7.60 10.79
C MET A 83 -1.86 -8.35 11.08
N PRO A 84 -0.99 -8.56 10.08
CA PRO A 84 0.30 -9.21 10.29
C PRO A 84 1.14 -8.47 11.35
N GLY A 85 1.73 -9.21 12.26
CA GLY A 85 2.58 -8.66 13.33
C GLY A 85 1.82 -8.08 14.53
N LEU A 86 0.48 -8.11 14.50
CA LEU A 86 -0.40 -7.72 15.60
C LEU A 86 -1.24 -8.89 16.05
N GLY A 87 -1.61 -8.88 17.34
CA GLY A 87 -2.40 -9.95 17.96
C GLY A 87 -1.55 -11.15 18.43
N GLY A 88 -2.08 -11.84 19.42
CA GLY A 88 -1.40 -12.94 20.09
C GLY A 88 -0.28 -12.51 21.04
N VAL A 89 0.24 -13.47 21.77
CA VAL A 89 1.27 -13.23 22.81
C VAL A 89 2.54 -12.62 22.27
N GLU A 90 2.87 -12.92 21.02
CA GLU A 90 4.08 -12.38 20.35
C GLU A 90 3.99 -10.87 20.09
N ALA A 91 2.77 -10.31 20.09
CA ALA A 91 2.54 -8.90 19.84
C ALA A 91 2.58 -8.04 21.12
N ILE A 92 2.64 -8.65 22.29
CA ILE A 92 2.72 -7.94 23.56
C ILE A 92 4.09 -7.30 23.73
N LEU A 93 4.12 -6.01 24.03
CA LEU A 93 5.31 -5.24 24.32
C LEU A 93 5.44 -5.05 25.84
N GLN A 94 6.62 -5.36 26.37
CA GLN A 94 6.95 -5.05 27.75
C GLN A 94 7.30 -3.55 27.90
N PRO A 95 7.26 -2.98 29.10
CA PRO A 95 7.69 -1.61 29.35
C PRO A 95 9.05 -1.30 28.73
N GLY A 96 9.14 -0.21 27.93
CA GLY A 96 10.34 0.21 27.22
C GLY A 96 10.58 -0.49 25.88
N GLU A 97 9.79 -1.49 25.52
CA GLU A 97 9.93 -2.16 24.22
C GLU A 97 9.30 -1.33 23.09
N THR A 98 9.90 -1.46 21.91
CA THR A 98 9.39 -0.88 20.67
C THR A 98 9.22 -1.94 19.60
N ARG A 99 8.23 -1.76 18.71
CA ARG A 99 8.01 -2.61 17.55
C ARG A 99 7.53 -1.79 16.38
N GLN A 100 8.04 -2.09 15.20
CA GLN A 100 7.53 -1.48 13.96
C GLN A 100 6.65 -2.49 13.23
N VAL A 101 5.49 -2.03 12.79
CA VAL A 101 4.55 -2.81 11.97
C VAL A 101 4.09 -1.98 10.78
N THR A 102 3.79 -2.65 9.67
CA THR A 102 3.23 -2.01 8.47
C THR A 102 1.83 -2.52 8.25
N LEU A 103 0.88 -1.59 8.21
CA LEU A 103 -0.54 -1.85 8.07
C LEU A 103 -1.01 -1.45 6.68
N GLY A 104 -1.93 -2.22 6.12
CA GLY A 104 -2.64 -1.90 4.87
C GLY A 104 -4.14 -2.00 5.08
N PHE A 105 -4.90 -1.09 4.48
CA PHE A 105 -6.35 -1.06 4.57
C PHE A 105 -6.95 -0.98 3.17
N ASP A 106 -7.77 -1.97 2.82
CA ASP A 106 -8.41 -2.09 1.51
C ASP A 106 -9.83 -1.51 1.50
N GLN A 107 -10.38 -1.19 2.67
CA GLN A 107 -11.73 -0.67 2.82
C GLN A 107 -11.71 0.68 3.53
N PRO A 108 -12.46 1.68 3.02
CA PRO A 108 -12.64 2.93 3.72
C PRO A 108 -13.50 2.73 4.97
N GLY A 109 -13.34 3.61 5.94
CA GLY A 109 -14.11 3.59 7.18
C GLY A 109 -13.26 3.73 8.42
N GLU A 110 -13.89 3.55 9.56
CA GLU A 110 -13.25 3.53 10.87
C GLU A 110 -12.91 2.09 11.26
N HIS A 111 -11.64 1.86 11.57
CA HIS A 111 -11.12 0.57 12.04
C HIS A 111 -10.58 0.73 13.45
N THR A 112 -11.36 0.29 14.41
CA THR A 112 -11.01 0.38 15.85
C THR A 112 -9.89 -0.58 16.21
N PHE A 113 -8.94 -0.10 17.00
CA PHE A 113 -7.93 -0.93 17.66
C PHE A 113 -8.02 -0.80 19.19
N ILE A 114 -7.60 -1.84 19.88
CA ILE A 114 -7.66 -1.93 21.34
C ILE A 114 -6.38 -2.57 21.89
N CYS A 115 -6.11 -2.39 23.19
CA CYS A 115 -5.24 -3.28 23.92
C CYS A 115 -6.05 -4.50 24.37
N THR A 116 -5.55 -5.71 24.11
CA THR A 116 -6.28 -6.95 24.42
C THR A 116 -6.01 -7.47 25.81
N LEU A 117 -5.09 -6.87 26.55
CA LEU A 117 -4.81 -7.30 27.91
C LEU A 117 -6.04 -7.08 28.83
N PRO A 118 -6.27 -7.97 29.78
CA PRO A 118 -7.46 -7.91 30.63
C PRO A 118 -7.65 -6.56 31.31
N GLY A 119 -8.83 -5.96 31.08
CA GLY A 119 -9.21 -4.69 31.70
C GLY A 119 -8.75 -3.43 30.98
N HIS A 120 -7.73 -3.49 30.10
CA HIS A 120 -7.14 -2.31 29.48
C HIS A 120 -8.12 -1.59 28.53
N ALA A 121 -8.77 -2.33 27.65
CA ALA A 121 -9.79 -1.74 26.77
C ALA A 121 -10.98 -1.17 27.54
N ALA A 122 -11.42 -1.86 28.60
CA ALA A 122 -12.50 -1.39 29.47
C ALA A 122 -12.11 -0.11 30.24
N ALA A 123 -10.83 0.07 30.52
CA ALA A 123 -10.29 1.31 31.11
C ALA A 123 -10.10 2.45 30.11
N GLY A 124 -10.38 2.22 28.81
CA GLY A 124 -10.29 3.24 27.76
C GLY A 124 -9.11 3.10 26.80
N MET A 125 -8.33 2.02 26.88
CA MET A 125 -7.20 1.80 25.97
C MET A 125 -7.69 1.35 24.59
N THR A 126 -8.23 2.30 23.85
CA THR A 126 -8.83 2.15 22.53
C THR A 126 -8.43 3.30 21.61
N GLY A 127 -8.45 3.04 20.30
CA GLY A 127 -8.23 4.05 19.28
C GLY A 127 -8.79 3.62 17.94
N ALA A 128 -8.57 4.40 16.90
CA ALA A 128 -9.06 4.07 15.56
C ALA A 128 -8.15 4.59 14.44
N VAL A 129 -8.11 3.83 13.35
CA VAL A 129 -7.58 4.29 12.06
C VAL A 129 -8.77 4.69 11.19
N PHE A 130 -8.76 5.93 10.70
CA PHE A 130 -9.75 6.45 9.76
C PHE A 130 -9.20 6.34 8.35
N VAL A 131 -9.76 5.42 7.58
CA VAL A 131 -9.36 5.14 6.20
C VAL A 131 -10.25 5.93 5.26
N ARG A 132 -9.65 6.86 4.52
CA ARG A 132 -10.36 7.69 3.53
C ARG A 132 -10.24 7.07 2.14
N PRO A 133 -11.25 7.26 1.27
CA PRO A 133 -11.18 6.89 -0.14
C PRO A 133 -10.00 7.51 -0.88
#